data_b1b7135020d4ee954c3d6b22514c18c6
#
_entry.id   b1b7135020d4ee954c3d6b22514c18c6
#
_cell.length_a   1.000
_cell.length_b   1.000
_cell.length_c   1.000
_cell.angle_alpha   90.00
_cell.angle_beta   90.00
_cell.angle_gamma   90.00
#
_symmetry.space_group_name_H-M   'P 1'
#
loop_
_entity.id
_entity.type
_entity.pdbx_description
1 polymer ?
#
loop_
_entity_poly.entity_id
_entity_poly.type
_entity_poly.pdbx_seq_one_letter_code
_entity_poly.pdbx_strand_id
1 'polypeptide(L)'
;ATWLNQSLSQWTASNVRTEAGRGYITNLFRQAFGVSANDTPLFNGLAKANAGVDLESLVAVNGGLKQQRVKGGVAQVTRNLAEPLGDDLKLSSPVRSVHSDDDGVTVTTTDGTQYQGRSVIVTVPPRLLKDMTFEPALPAERLEMADKVPAGNVIKAYLVYDSPWWRTSGASGQMGADEGAVRVIFDTSDDETGKGILMG
;
A
#
# COMPACT_ATOMS: atom_id res chain seq x y z
N ALA A 1 -2.41 -7.59 -24.66
CA ALA A 1 -3.83 -7.28 -24.43
C ALA A 1 -4.53 -8.35 -23.56
N THR A 2 -4.21 -9.63 -23.70
CA THR A 2 -4.89 -10.73 -22.97
C THR A 2 -4.70 -10.65 -21.46
N TRP A 3 -3.52 -10.31 -20.99
CA TRP A 3 -3.20 -10.24 -19.55
C TRP A 3 -3.84 -9.08 -18.80
N LEU A 4 -4.24 -8.03 -19.50
CA LEU A 4 -4.98 -6.90 -18.90
C LEU A 4 -6.46 -7.25 -18.67
N ASN A 5 -7.02 -8.13 -19.53
CA ASN A 5 -8.43 -8.50 -19.50
C ASN A 5 -8.71 -9.82 -18.77
N GLN A 6 -7.66 -10.48 -18.27
CA GLN A 6 -7.78 -11.69 -17.46
C GLN A 6 -7.47 -11.35 -16.01
N SER A 7 -8.34 -11.76 -15.08
CA SER A 7 -8.03 -11.62 -13.65
C SER A 7 -7.02 -12.67 -13.20
N LEU A 8 -6.30 -12.36 -12.13
CA LEU A 8 -5.38 -13.30 -11.49
C LEU A 8 -6.11 -14.57 -11.03
N SER A 9 -7.35 -14.43 -10.54
CA SER A 9 -8.18 -15.56 -10.13
C SER A 9 -8.53 -16.48 -11.31
N GLN A 10 -8.90 -15.94 -12.46
CA GLN A 10 -9.18 -16.72 -13.68
C GLN A 10 -7.93 -17.47 -14.16
N TRP A 11 -6.79 -16.80 -14.16
CA TRP A 11 -5.52 -17.44 -14.52
C TRP A 11 -5.16 -18.58 -13.54
N THR A 12 -5.27 -18.34 -12.25
CA THR A 12 -4.97 -19.32 -11.20
C THR A 12 -5.87 -20.55 -11.33
N ALA A 13 -7.18 -20.34 -11.56
CA ALA A 13 -8.14 -21.45 -11.77
C ALA A 13 -7.76 -22.33 -12.97
N SER A 14 -7.27 -21.74 -14.04
CA SER A 14 -6.93 -22.46 -15.29
C SER A 14 -5.55 -23.12 -15.25
N ASN A 15 -4.60 -22.60 -14.47
CA ASN A 15 -3.20 -23.02 -14.56
C ASN A 15 -2.68 -23.73 -13.30
N VAL A 16 -3.35 -23.61 -12.16
CA VAL A 16 -2.95 -24.24 -10.90
C VAL A 16 -3.83 -25.45 -10.62
N ARG A 17 -3.24 -26.63 -10.57
CA ARG A 17 -3.97 -27.91 -10.55
C ARG A 17 -4.66 -28.20 -9.21
N THR A 18 -4.00 -27.87 -8.09
CA THR A 18 -4.49 -28.22 -6.75
C THR A 18 -5.25 -27.06 -6.13
N GLU A 19 -6.25 -27.37 -5.31
CA GLU A 19 -7.02 -26.37 -4.56
C GLU A 19 -6.12 -25.60 -3.58
N ALA A 20 -5.28 -26.30 -2.84
CA ALA A 20 -4.30 -25.69 -1.94
C ALA A 20 -3.35 -24.72 -2.67
N GLY A 21 -2.85 -25.10 -3.86
CA GLY A 21 -2.02 -24.21 -4.66
C GLY A 21 -2.76 -22.95 -5.13
N ARG A 22 -4.02 -23.08 -5.54
CA ARG A 22 -4.87 -21.95 -5.90
C ARG A 22 -5.09 -21.02 -4.70
N GLY A 23 -5.41 -21.58 -3.55
CA GLY A 23 -5.57 -20.84 -2.29
C GLY A 23 -4.31 -20.09 -1.91
N TYR A 24 -3.15 -20.76 -1.96
CA TYR A 24 -1.85 -20.16 -1.66
C TYR A 24 -1.54 -18.94 -2.54
N ILE A 25 -1.60 -19.10 -3.87
CA ILE A 25 -1.31 -18.02 -4.82
C ILE A 25 -2.30 -16.86 -4.64
N THR A 26 -3.59 -17.16 -4.54
CA THR A 26 -4.62 -16.14 -4.34
C THR A 26 -4.40 -15.34 -3.07
N ASN A 27 -4.06 -16.02 -1.96
CA ASN A 27 -3.79 -15.38 -0.68
C ASN A 27 -2.53 -14.51 -0.74
N LEU A 28 -1.47 -14.98 -1.39
CA LEU A 28 -0.21 -14.27 -1.55
C LEU A 28 -0.41 -12.94 -2.30
N PHE A 29 -1.15 -12.95 -3.39
CA PHE A 29 -1.45 -11.71 -4.13
C PHE A 29 -2.42 -10.79 -3.40
N ARG A 30 -3.40 -11.34 -2.66
CA ARG A 30 -4.26 -10.54 -1.78
C ARG A 30 -3.43 -9.74 -0.77
N GLN A 31 -2.40 -10.35 -0.19
CA GLN A 31 -1.48 -9.67 0.72
C GLN A 31 -0.67 -8.58 0.02
N ALA A 32 -0.23 -8.84 -1.21
CA ALA A 32 0.61 -7.92 -1.95
C ALA A 32 -0.15 -6.66 -2.42
N PHE A 33 -1.44 -6.81 -2.72
CA PHE A 33 -2.26 -5.73 -3.31
C PHE A 33 -3.33 -5.17 -2.36
N GLY A 34 -3.72 -5.91 -1.31
CA GLY A 34 -4.82 -5.52 -0.42
C GLY A 34 -6.21 -5.57 -1.09
N VAL A 35 -6.31 -6.24 -2.24
CA VAL A 35 -7.55 -6.42 -3.01
C VAL A 35 -7.74 -7.88 -3.42
N SER A 36 -8.95 -8.22 -3.87
CA SER A 36 -9.27 -9.57 -4.33
C SER A 36 -8.48 -9.93 -5.60
N ALA A 37 -8.11 -11.21 -5.74
CA ALA A 37 -7.53 -11.73 -6.97
C ALA A 37 -8.51 -11.66 -8.16
N ASN A 38 -9.81 -11.57 -7.92
CA ASN A 38 -10.81 -11.34 -8.97
C ASN A 38 -10.70 -9.93 -9.57
N ASP A 39 -10.34 -8.95 -8.75
CA ASP A 39 -10.23 -7.53 -9.11
C ASP A 39 -8.81 -7.13 -9.53
N THR A 40 -7.88 -8.09 -9.50
CA THR A 40 -6.48 -7.87 -9.87
C THR A 40 -6.23 -8.42 -11.28
N PRO A 41 -5.90 -7.57 -12.28
CA PRO A 41 -5.46 -8.04 -13.59
C PRO A 41 -4.20 -8.92 -13.48
N LEU A 42 -4.13 -9.97 -14.28
CA LEU A 42 -2.96 -10.86 -14.33
C LEU A 42 -1.67 -10.08 -14.58
N PHE A 43 -1.73 -9.05 -15.45
CA PHE A 43 -0.58 -8.19 -15.73
C PHE A 43 0.02 -7.57 -14.45
N ASN A 44 -0.83 -7.07 -13.55
CA ASN A 44 -0.37 -6.48 -12.29
C ASN A 44 0.31 -7.51 -11.38
N GLY A 45 -0.25 -8.74 -11.35
CA GLY A 45 0.36 -9.86 -10.63
C GLY A 45 1.75 -10.19 -11.15
N LEU A 46 1.90 -10.31 -12.47
CA LEU A 46 3.18 -10.60 -13.12
C LEU A 46 4.19 -9.46 -12.93
N ALA A 47 3.77 -8.21 -13.09
CA ALA A 47 4.62 -7.04 -12.88
C ALA A 47 5.14 -6.99 -11.44
N LYS A 48 4.28 -7.29 -10.45
CA LYS A 48 4.66 -7.32 -9.05
C LYS A 48 5.64 -8.45 -8.74
N ALA A 49 5.39 -9.66 -9.26
CA ALA A 49 6.29 -10.79 -9.10
C ALA A 49 7.67 -10.48 -9.70
N ASN A 50 7.71 -9.90 -10.89
CA ASN A 50 8.97 -9.50 -11.54
C ASN A 50 9.73 -8.41 -10.77
N ALA A 51 9.02 -7.48 -10.11
CA ALA A 51 9.66 -6.44 -9.30
C ALA A 51 10.30 -6.97 -8.00
N GLY A 52 9.87 -8.15 -7.52
CA GLY A 52 10.37 -8.78 -6.30
C GLY A 52 11.43 -9.86 -6.52
N VAL A 53 11.98 -10.01 -7.71
CA VAL A 53 12.87 -11.11 -8.14
C VAL A 53 12.08 -12.41 -8.36
N ASP A 54 11.25 -12.81 -7.40
CA ASP A 54 10.31 -13.93 -7.48
C ASP A 54 9.12 -13.73 -6.51
N LEU A 55 8.16 -14.62 -6.61
CA LEU A 55 6.92 -14.52 -5.85
C LEU A 55 7.12 -14.76 -4.35
N GLU A 56 8.04 -15.62 -3.98
CA GLU A 56 8.34 -15.97 -2.60
C GLU A 56 9.04 -14.81 -1.88
N SER A 57 10.01 -14.18 -2.55
CA SER A 57 10.73 -13.01 -2.03
C SER A 57 9.82 -11.84 -1.66
N LEU A 58 8.66 -11.69 -2.33
CA LEU A 58 7.70 -10.61 -2.02
C LEU A 58 7.15 -10.68 -0.59
N VAL A 59 7.04 -11.88 -0.02
CA VAL A 59 6.40 -12.11 1.27
C VAL A 59 7.34 -12.66 2.33
N ALA A 60 8.52 -13.13 1.94
CA ALA A 60 9.49 -13.70 2.87
C ALA A 60 10.03 -12.64 3.84
N VAL A 61 10.09 -13.02 5.12
CA VAL A 61 10.74 -12.22 6.17
C VAL A 61 12.25 -12.46 6.14
N ASN A 62 12.68 -13.70 6.01
CA ASN A 62 14.10 -14.03 5.89
C ASN A 62 14.50 -14.15 4.42
N GLY A 63 15.50 -13.39 3.99
CA GLY A 63 15.97 -13.36 2.60
C GLY A 63 15.03 -12.65 1.61
N GLY A 64 13.94 -12.06 2.07
CA GLY A 64 12.96 -11.39 1.23
C GLY A 64 12.80 -9.89 1.50
N LEU A 65 11.83 -9.28 0.83
CA LEU A 65 11.60 -7.82 0.90
C LEU A 65 11.15 -7.33 2.28
N LYS A 66 10.75 -8.24 3.19
CA LYS A 66 10.31 -7.89 4.55
C LYS A 66 11.39 -8.13 5.62
N GLN A 67 12.61 -8.46 5.21
CA GLN A 67 13.71 -8.77 6.12
C GLN A 67 14.16 -7.56 6.94
N GLN A 68 14.20 -6.40 6.32
CA GLN A 68 14.72 -5.19 6.96
C GLN A 68 13.61 -4.24 7.38
N ARG A 69 13.83 -3.54 8.47
CA ARG A 69 12.97 -2.48 8.98
C ARG A 69 13.78 -1.27 9.37
N VAL A 70 13.15 -0.11 9.27
CA VAL A 70 13.74 1.12 9.76
C VAL A 70 13.55 1.17 11.28
N LYS A 71 14.65 1.20 12.03
CA LYS A 71 14.63 1.40 13.49
C LYS A 71 13.84 2.67 13.82
N GLY A 72 12.89 2.58 14.76
CA GLY A 72 11.99 3.68 15.12
C GLY A 72 10.90 3.98 14.08
N GLY A 73 10.77 3.15 13.03
CA GLY A 73 9.71 3.23 12.02
C GLY A 73 10.03 4.13 10.83
N VAL A 74 9.46 3.80 9.67
CA VAL A 74 9.69 4.51 8.41
C VAL A 74 9.20 5.96 8.40
N ALA A 75 8.27 6.32 9.30
CA ALA A 75 7.77 7.69 9.44
C ALA A 75 8.89 8.71 9.78
N GLN A 76 10.03 8.25 10.29
CA GLN A 76 11.20 9.13 10.50
C GLN A 76 11.69 9.75 9.19
N VAL A 77 11.65 9.03 8.09
CA VAL A 77 12.07 9.54 6.77
C VAL A 77 11.23 10.77 6.42
N THR A 78 9.91 10.66 6.56
CA THR A 78 9.00 11.78 6.28
C THR A 78 9.22 12.94 7.24
N ARG A 79 9.41 12.67 8.54
CA ARG A 79 9.69 13.72 9.53
C ARG A 79 10.98 14.45 9.23
N ASN A 80 12.06 13.74 8.95
CA ASN A 80 13.37 14.32 8.64
C ASN A 80 13.35 15.16 7.35
N LEU A 81 12.53 14.76 6.36
CA LEU A 81 12.33 15.54 5.13
C LEU A 81 11.46 16.79 5.37
N ALA A 82 10.55 16.72 6.33
CA ALA A 82 9.64 17.82 6.66
C ALA A 82 10.30 18.87 7.57
N GLU A 83 11.19 18.45 8.46
CA GLU A 83 11.84 19.33 9.46
C GLU A 83 12.50 20.58 8.83
N PRO A 84 13.29 20.47 7.74
CA PRO A 84 13.90 21.64 7.10
C PRO A 84 12.91 22.64 6.49
N LEU A 85 11.66 22.22 6.24
CA LEU A 85 10.64 23.09 5.66
C LEU A 85 10.09 24.10 6.67
N GLY A 86 10.21 23.82 7.97
CA GLY A 86 9.79 24.75 9.03
C GLY A 86 8.38 25.31 8.80
N ASP A 87 8.27 26.64 8.73
CA ASP A 87 7.00 27.35 8.55
C ASP A 87 6.40 27.19 7.14
N ASP A 88 7.13 26.69 6.17
CA ASP A 88 6.61 26.40 4.83
C ASP A 88 5.73 25.15 4.82
N LEU A 89 5.88 24.26 5.81
CA LEU A 89 5.03 23.09 6.00
C LEU A 89 3.71 23.51 6.69
N LYS A 90 2.60 23.40 5.95
CA LYS A 90 1.25 23.65 6.47
C LYS A 90 0.51 22.33 6.71
N LEU A 91 0.43 21.91 7.95
CA LEU A 91 -0.37 20.76 8.38
C LEU A 91 -1.83 21.15 8.64
N SER A 92 -2.71 20.15 8.68
CA SER A 92 -4.16 20.36 8.91
C SER A 92 -4.80 21.34 7.96
N SER A 93 -4.30 21.44 6.73
CA SER A 93 -4.72 22.37 5.70
C SER A 93 -5.27 21.61 4.48
N PRO A 94 -6.45 20.98 4.60
CA PRO A 94 -7.03 20.22 3.49
C PRO A 94 -7.30 21.13 2.29
N VAL A 95 -6.83 20.73 1.11
CA VAL A 95 -7.02 21.50 -0.12
C VAL A 95 -8.43 21.26 -0.67
N ARG A 96 -9.15 22.34 -0.96
CA ARG A 96 -10.46 22.33 -1.60
C ARG A 96 -10.37 22.52 -3.12
N SER A 97 -9.52 23.44 -3.57
CA SER A 97 -9.42 23.74 -5.00
C SER A 97 -8.02 24.16 -5.43
N VAL A 98 -7.75 23.93 -6.71
CA VAL A 98 -6.54 24.32 -7.41
C VAL A 98 -6.96 25.07 -8.66
N HIS A 99 -6.54 26.33 -8.79
CA HIS A 99 -6.70 27.14 -9.98
C HIS A 99 -5.33 27.36 -10.62
N SER A 100 -5.23 27.20 -11.93
CA SER A 100 -3.98 27.36 -12.69
C SER A 100 -4.25 28.18 -13.95
N ASP A 101 -3.44 29.21 -14.18
CA ASP A 101 -3.48 30.08 -15.36
C ASP A 101 -2.05 30.38 -15.84
N ASP A 102 -1.92 31.37 -16.74
CA ASP A 102 -0.63 31.81 -17.30
C ASP A 102 0.27 32.50 -16.25
N ASP A 103 -0.30 33.00 -15.16
CA ASP A 103 0.42 33.68 -14.08
C ASP A 103 0.91 32.73 -13.00
N GLY A 104 0.37 31.52 -12.96
CA GLY A 104 0.80 30.47 -12.00
C GLY A 104 -0.33 29.61 -11.45
N VAL A 105 -0.21 29.24 -10.18
CA VAL A 105 -1.17 28.36 -9.51
C VAL A 105 -1.60 28.94 -8.18
N THR A 106 -2.91 28.93 -7.90
CA THR A 106 -3.50 29.26 -6.60
C THR A 106 -4.14 28.00 -6.02
N VAL A 107 -3.67 27.60 -4.84
CA VAL A 107 -4.23 26.50 -4.05
C VAL A 107 -5.06 27.07 -2.91
N THR A 108 -6.34 26.68 -2.81
CA THR A 108 -7.25 27.14 -1.75
C THR A 108 -7.61 25.99 -0.83
N THR A 109 -7.43 26.19 0.47
CA THR A 109 -7.80 25.21 1.51
C THR A 109 -9.27 25.34 1.91
N THR A 110 -9.76 24.38 2.69
CA THR A 110 -11.18 24.35 3.10
C THR A 110 -11.58 25.52 3.99
N ASP A 111 -10.65 26.12 4.74
CA ASP A 111 -10.84 27.31 5.55
C ASP A 111 -10.75 28.63 4.76
N GLY A 112 -10.48 28.54 3.45
CA GLY A 112 -10.38 29.68 2.54
C GLY A 112 -8.99 30.30 2.44
N THR A 113 -7.99 29.78 3.13
CA THR A 113 -6.60 30.25 2.99
C THR A 113 -6.09 29.93 1.57
N GLN A 114 -5.36 30.87 0.99
CA GLN A 114 -4.80 30.73 -0.36
C GLN A 114 -3.28 30.71 -0.34
N TYR A 115 -2.72 29.83 -1.14
CA TYR A 115 -1.28 29.72 -1.39
C TYR A 115 -1.02 29.88 -2.89
N GLN A 116 -0.06 30.71 -3.25
CA GLN A 116 0.31 30.96 -4.65
C GLN A 116 1.70 30.39 -4.96
N GLY A 117 1.85 29.87 -6.17
CA GLY A 117 3.10 29.32 -6.64
C GLY A 117 3.19 29.30 -8.16
N ARG A 118 4.37 29.05 -8.69
CA ARG A 118 4.56 28.89 -10.14
C ARG A 118 4.02 27.56 -10.65
N SER A 119 4.01 26.56 -9.79
CA SER A 119 3.56 25.19 -10.11
C SER A 119 3.10 24.49 -8.86
N VAL A 120 2.25 23.46 -9.00
CA VAL A 120 1.82 22.58 -7.92
C VAL A 120 2.05 21.11 -8.29
N ILE A 121 2.51 20.33 -7.32
CA ILE A 121 2.57 18.86 -7.43
C ILE A 121 1.51 18.28 -6.50
N VAL A 122 0.50 17.65 -7.08
CA VAL A 122 -0.60 17.03 -6.34
C VAL A 122 -0.27 15.57 -6.10
N THR A 123 0.00 15.20 -4.84
CA THR A 123 0.41 13.85 -4.43
C THR A 123 -0.68 13.09 -3.67
N VAL A 124 -1.90 13.59 -3.64
CA VAL A 124 -3.03 12.88 -3.03
C VAL A 124 -3.35 11.59 -3.80
N PRO A 125 -3.85 10.54 -3.12
CA PRO A 125 -4.31 9.34 -3.81
C PRO A 125 -5.31 9.67 -4.93
N PRO A 126 -5.20 9.08 -6.13
CA PRO A 126 -6.01 9.43 -7.29
C PRO A 126 -7.52 9.48 -7.01
N ARG A 127 -8.04 8.54 -6.21
CA ARG A 127 -9.46 8.49 -5.83
C ARG A 127 -9.97 9.73 -5.09
N LEU A 128 -9.08 10.51 -4.45
CA LEU A 128 -9.43 11.73 -3.72
C LEU A 128 -9.46 12.96 -4.62
N LEU A 129 -9.00 12.87 -5.88
CA LEU A 129 -9.01 13.99 -6.81
C LEU A 129 -10.43 14.49 -7.09
N LYS A 130 -11.44 13.62 -7.01
CA LYS A 130 -12.85 13.97 -7.20
C LYS A 130 -13.42 14.86 -6.07
N ASP A 131 -12.77 14.85 -4.91
CA ASP A 131 -13.18 15.67 -3.75
C ASP A 131 -12.57 17.06 -3.81
N MET A 132 -11.79 17.35 -4.87
CA MET A 132 -11.13 18.64 -5.11
C MET A 132 -11.67 19.26 -6.41
N THR A 133 -11.74 20.59 -6.45
CA THR A 133 -12.08 21.35 -7.67
C THR A 133 -10.80 21.77 -8.37
N PHE A 134 -10.75 21.55 -9.68
CA PHE A 134 -9.63 21.99 -10.53
C PHE A 134 -10.14 22.97 -11.59
N GLU A 135 -9.40 24.05 -11.80
CA GLU A 135 -9.65 25.03 -12.85
C GLU A 135 -8.31 25.36 -13.54
N PRO A 136 -8.14 25.02 -14.83
CA PRO A 136 -9.06 24.25 -15.68
C PRO A 136 -9.37 22.85 -15.12
N ALA A 137 -10.53 22.30 -15.49
CA ALA A 137 -10.92 20.97 -15.05
C ALA A 137 -9.91 19.90 -15.49
N LEU A 138 -9.69 18.88 -14.67
CA LEU A 138 -8.86 17.74 -15.05
C LEU A 138 -9.47 17.02 -16.25
N PRO A 139 -8.63 16.42 -17.12
CA PRO A 139 -9.11 15.58 -18.21
C PRO A 139 -10.07 14.49 -17.69
N ALA A 140 -11.15 14.24 -18.43
CA ALA A 140 -12.18 13.28 -18.02
C ALA A 140 -11.59 11.87 -17.79
N GLU A 141 -10.64 11.47 -18.63
CA GLU A 141 -9.95 10.18 -18.53
C GLU A 141 -9.19 10.02 -17.20
N ARG A 142 -8.69 11.13 -16.66
CA ARG A 142 -8.00 11.13 -15.36
C ARG A 142 -8.95 10.86 -14.21
N LEU A 143 -10.12 11.46 -14.24
CA LEU A 143 -11.16 11.26 -13.24
C LEU A 143 -11.77 9.87 -13.36
N GLU A 144 -12.01 9.39 -14.58
CA GLU A 144 -12.47 8.03 -14.84
C GLU A 144 -11.48 6.97 -14.32
N MET A 145 -10.18 7.17 -14.53
CA MET A 145 -9.14 6.32 -13.97
C MET A 145 -9.19 6.32 -12.44
N ALA A 146 -9.35 7.49 -11.82
CA ALA A 146 -9.42 7.64 -10.38
C ALA A 146 -10.61 6.86 -9.77
N ASP A 147 -11.75 6.83 -10.45
CA ASP A 147 -12.92 6.07 -10.03
C ASP A 147 -12.76 4.55 -10.22
N LYS A 148 -12.07 4.13 -11.28
CA LYS A 148 -11.89 2.70 -11.62
C LYS A 148 -10.80 2.01 -10.80
N VAL A 149 -9.91 2.75 -10.13
CA VAL A 149 -8.83 2.18 -9.31
C VAL A 149 -9.28 2.12 -7.85
N PRO A 150 -9.73 0.96 -7.36
CA PRO A 150 -10.15 0.83 -5.97
C PRO A 150 -8.93 0.94 -5.03
N ALA A 151 -9.16 1.51 -3.86
CA ALA A 151 -8.19 1.39 -2.79
C ALA A 151 -8.25 0.00 -2.15
N GLY A 152 -7.10 -0.58 -1.84
CA GLY A 152 -7.06 -1.79 -1.03
C GLY A 152 -7.61 -1.54 0.38
N ASN A 153 -8.28 -2.56 0.93
CA ASN A 153 -8.73 -2.58 2.32
C ASN A 153 -7.89 -3.56 3.11
N VAL A 154 -7.11 -3.05 4.07
CA VAL A 154 -6.27 -3.87 4.94
C VAL A 154 -6.48 -3.42 6.38
N ILE A 155 -6.77 -4.37 7.25
CA ILE A 155 -6.77 -4.19 8.70
C ILE A 155 -5.57 -4.94 9.24
N LYS A 156 -4.76 -4.28 10.05
CA LYS A 156 -3.63 -4.89 10.74
C LYS A 156 -3.91 -4.96 12.22
N ALA A 157 -3.73 -6.16 12.78
CA ALA A 157 -3.81 -6.41 14.21
C ALA A 157 -2.41 -6.77 14.74
N TYR A 158 -2.06 -6.25 15.89
CA TYR A 158 -0.79 -6.52 16.55
C TYR A 158 -1.04 -7.20 17.89
N LEU A 159 -0.41 -8.36 18.10
CA LEU A 159 -0.39 -9.07 19.38
C LEU A 159 0.99 -8.91 19.99
N VAL A 160 1.04 -8.32 21.18
CA VAL A 160 2.29 -8.03 21.90
C VAL A 160 2.43 -8.98 23.08
N TYR A 161 3.55 -9.69 23.14
CA TYR A 161 3.92 -10.65 24.18
C TYR A 161 5.17 -10.16 24.91
N ASP A 162 5.41 -10.66 26.09
CA ASP A 162 6.60 -10.32 26.88
C ASP A 162 7.91 -10.81 26.23
N SER A 163 7.84 -11.87 25.40
CA SER A 163 8.95 -12.39 24.61
C SER A 163 8.45 -13.09 23.36
N PRO A 164 9.27 -13.22 22.31
CA PRO A 164 8.94 -14.00 21.11
C PRO A 164 9.09 -15.51 21.39
N TRP A 165 8.25 -16.06 22.29
CA TRP A 165 8.32 -17.42 22.77
C TRP A 165 8.29 -18.49 21.66
N TRP A 166 7.64 -18.20 20.52
CA TRP A 166 7.63 -19.12 19.36
C TRP A 166 9.02 -19.38 18.79
N ARG A 167 9.96 -18.44 18.91
CA ARG A 167 11.33 -18.61 18.45
C ARG A 167 12.08 -19.68 19.26
N THR A 168 11.74 -19.88 20.54
CA THR A 168 12.36 -20.91 21.38
C THR A 168 11.99 -22.32 20.96
N SER A 169 10.86 -22.49 20.28
CA SER A 169 10.44 -23.75 19.66
C SER A 169 10.83 -23.90 18.19
N GLY A 170 11.68 -22.99 17.68
CA GLY A 170 12.16 -23.01 16.29
C GLY A 170 11.14 -22.49 15.27
N ALA A 171 10.02 -21.91 15.70
CA ALA A 171 9.02 -21.35 14.82
C ALA A 171 9.43 -19.94 14.34
N SER A 172 9.15 -19.64 13.06
CA SER A 172 9.49 -18.34 12.44
C SER A 172 8.55 -17.20 12.87
N GLY A 173 7.39 -17.52 13.46
CA GLY A 173 6.32 -16.53 13.66
C GLY A 173 5.64 -16.07 12.37
N GLN A 174 5.93 -16.72 11.25
CA GLN A 174 5.24 -16.49 9.98
C GLN A 174 4.23 -17.60 9.73
N MET A 175 3.00 -17.24 9.38
CA MET A 175 1.94 -18.19 9.08
C MET A 175 1.04 -17.66 7.96
N GLY A 176 0.58 -18.55 7.11
CA GLY A 176 -0.47 -18.30 6.15
C GLY A 176 -1.66 -19.21 6.42
N ALA A 177 -2.88 -18.71 6.28
CA ALA A 177 -4.11 -19.46 6.37
C ALA A 177 -5.03 -19.15 5.19
N ASP A 178 -5.72 -20.13 4.68
CA ASP A 178 -6.71 -20.01 3.61
C ASP A 178 -8.08 -19.53 4.11
N GLU A 179 -8.35 -19.71 5.41
CA GLU A 179 -9.59 -19.32 6.06
C GLU A 179 -9.32 -18.44 7.30
N GLY A 180 -10.39 -17.88 7.86
CA GLY A 180 -10.35 -17.08 9.06
C GLY A 180 -10.19 -15.57 8.83
N ALA A 181 -10.32 -14.80 9.90
CA ALA A 181 -10.23 -13.33 9.88
C ALA A 181 -8.78 -12.84 9.65
N VAL A 182 -7.80 -13.55 10.21
CA VAL A 182 -6.37 -13.28 10.06
C VAL A 182 -5.78 -14.35 9.17
N ARG A 183 -5.41 -13.99 7.95
CA ARG A 183 -4.94 -14.95 6.94
C ARG A 183 -3.43 -14.98 6.79
N VAL A 184 -2.76 -14.03 7.37
CA VAL A 184 -1.30 -13.92 7.34
C VAL A 184 -0.81 -13.35 8.64
N ILE A 185 0.22 -13.99 9.19
CA ILE A 185 0.90 -13.52 10.38
C ILE A 185 2.39 -13.40 10.08
N PHE A 186 3.00 -12.33 10.59
CA PHE A 186 4.43 -12.08 10.54
C PHE A 186 4.97 -11.80 11.92
N ASP A 187 6.13 -12.35 12.24
CA ASP A 187 6.93 -11.93 13.37
C ASP A 187 7.46 -10.53 13.11
N THR A 188 7.01 -9.60 13.92
CA THR A 188 7.43 -8.21 13.89
C THR A 188 8.06 -7.79 15.21
N SER A 189 8.59 -8.75 15.96
CA SER A 189 9.23 -8.55 17.25
C SER A 189 10.36 -7.52 17.16
N ASP A 190 10.55 -6.82 18.26
CA ASP A 190 11.58 -5.82 18.43
C ASP A 190 12.68 -6.40 19.32
N ASP A 191 13.83 -6.65 18.75
CA ASP A 191 14.97 -7.24 19.46
C ASP A 191 15.57 -6.27 20.52
N GLU A 192 15.29 -4.96 20.44
CA GLU A 192 15.77 -3.98 21.42
C GLU A 192 14.95 -4.00 22.70
N THR A 193 13.64 -4.13 22.59
CA THR A 193 12.75 -4.23 23.75
C THR A 193 12.60 -5.64 24.29
N GLY A 194 13.01 -6.64 23.51
CA GLY A 194 12.81 -8.06 23.79
C GLY A 194 11.34 -8.53 23.69
N LYS A 195 10.43 -7.63 23.28
CA LYS A 195 9.01 -7.96 23.10
C LYS A 195 8.78 -8.82 21.89
N GLY A 196 7.95 -9.85 22.05
CA GLY A 196 7.42 -10.61 20.93
C GLY A 196 6.21 -9.90 20.31
N ILE A 197 6.24 -9.67 19.01
CA ILE A 197 5.14 -8.98 18.31
C ILE A 197 4.76 -9.78 17.08
N LEU A 198 3.53 -10.25 17.03
CA LEU A 198 2.92 -10.85 15.86
C LEU A 198 1.98 -9.84 15.21
N MET A 199 2.15 -9.61 13.91
CA MET A 199 1.27 -8.77 13.10
C MET A 199 0.47 -9.64 12.15
N GLY A 200 -0.82 -9.53 12.23
CA GLY A 200 -1.75 -10.15 11.31
C GLY A 200 -2.57 -9.14 10.52
#